data_c400cb2236b13567bdf75576cf570aab
#
_entry.id   c400cb2236b13567bdf75576cf570aab
#
_cell.length_a   1.000
_cell.length_b   1.000
_cell.length_c   1.000
_cell.angle_alpha   90.00
_cell.angle_beta   90.00
_cell.angle_gamma   90.00
#
_symmetry.space_group_name_H-M   'P 1'
#
loop_
_entity.id
_entity.type
_entity.pdbx_description
1 polymer ?
#
loop_
_entity_poly.entity_id
_entity_poly.type
_entity_poly.pdbx_seq_one_letter_code
_entity_poly.pdbx_strand_id
1 'polypeptide(L)'
;MPKMTYAVLVTALCASSAHAADKEINRPKVYSDIVACRALADTAARLQCFDAAAKAFEDAAENRQIVMLDQGEVRKTKRSLFGFSLPKIPFFGESDDEQDEEFKQVEGELAGVQAMGGGRYQFTVKDAGTWQTTEASWLILKNGLKFKIKRGAVGSYMLVIKNSGIRVKRVN
;
A
#
# COMPACT_ATOMS: atom_id res chain seq x y z
N MET A 1 -41.40 31.85 59.43
CA MET A 1 -40.03 31.85 58.84
C MET A 1 -39.79 30.44 58.26
N PRO A 2 -39.90 30.21 56.93
CA PRO A 2 -39.70 28.90 56.35
C PRO A 2 -38.23 28.71 56.04
N LYS A 3 -37.69 27.58 56.40
CA LYS A 3 -36.33 27.15 56.10
C LYS A 3 -36.32 26.60 54.68
N MET A 4 -35.54 27.25 53.75
CA MET A 4 -35.27 26.78 52.41
C MET A 4 -34.11 25.77 52.45
N THR A 5 -34.40 24.51 52.17
CA THR A 5 -33.40 23.45 51.96
C THR A 5 -33.01 23.43 50.49
N TYR A 6 -31.75 23.77 50.19
CA TYR A 6 -31.17 23.64 48.86
C TYR A 6 -30.71 22.18 48.63
N ALA A 7 -31.37 21.50 47.70
CA ALA A 7 -30.91 20.21 47.22
C ALA A 7 -29.84 20.43 46.16
N VAL A 8 -28.61 19.99 46.45
CA VAL A 8 -27.48 20.01 45.46
C VAL A 8 -27.58 18.76 44.59
N LEU A 9 -27.91 18.94 43.33
CA LEU A 9 -27.96 17.88 42.34
C LEU A 9 -26.53 17.70 41.77
N VAL A 10 -25.85 16.61 42.19
CA VAL A 10 -24.55 16.23 41.66
C VAL A 10 -24.78 15.40 40.39
N THR A 11 -24.60 15.99 39.23
CA THR A 11 -24.59 15.28 37.94
C THR A 11 -23.23 14.66 37.71
N ALA A 12 -23.12 13.34 37.84
CA ALA A 12 -21.94 12.58 37.50
C ALA A 12 -21.83 12.48 35.97
N LEU A 13 -20.87 13.20 35.36
CA LEU A 13 -20.46 13.00 33.95
C LEU A 13 -19.71 11.67 33.87
N CYS A 14 -20.35 10.64 33.34
CA CYS A 14 -19.67 9.43 32.85
C CYS A 14 -18.90 9.77 31.58
N ALA A 15 -17.59 10.02 31.69
CA ALA A 15 -16.69 10.09 30.54
C ALA A 15 -16.52 8.67 29.95
N SER A 16 -17.27 8.38 28.89
CA SER A 16 -17.08 7.15 28.10
C SER A 16 -15.76 7.28 27.35
N SER A 17 -14.73 6.61 27.86
CA SER A 17 -13.46 6.43 27.13
C SER A 17 -13.74 5.56 25.92
N ALA A 18 -13.85 6.17 24.73
CA ALA A 18 -13.85 5.47 23.46
C ALA A 18 -12.45 4.85 23.28
N HIS A 19 -12.30 3.58 23.62
CA HIS A 19 -11.15 2.80 23.21
C HIS A 19 -11.26 2.63 21.70
N ALA A 20 -10.40 3.33 20.93
CA ALA A 20 -10.16 2.99 19.56
C ALA A 20 -9.67 1.54 19.55
N ALA A 21 -10.43 0.65 18.92
CA ALA A 21 -10.01 -0.73 18.71
C ALA A 21 -8.77 -0.68 17.81
N ASP A 22 -7.59 -0.78 18.41
CA ASP A 22 -6.35 -1.04 17.67
C ASP A 22 -6.59 -2.31 16.87
N LYS A 23 -6.54 -2.19 15.53
CA LYS A 23 -6.61 -3.32 14.62
C LYS A 23 -5.44 -4.24 14.96
N GLU A 24 -5.73 -5.35 15.63
CA GLU A 24 -4.72 -6.29 16.09
C GLU A 24 -3.95 -6.82 14.87
N ILE A 25 -2.73 -6.33 14.69
CA ILE A 25 -1.86 -6.81 13.63
C ILE A 25 -1.47 -8.23 14.01
N ASN A 26 -1.98 -9.21 13.28
CA ASN A 26 -1.64 -10.62 13.47
C ASN A 26 -0.14 -10.83 13.17
N ARG A 27 0.68 -10.75 14.21
CA ARG A 27 2.13 -10.92 14.11
C ARG A 27 2.48 -12.39 14.22
N PRO A 28 3.37 -12.92 13.37
CA PRO A 28 3.84 -14.29 13.51
C PRO A 28 4.41 -14.55 14.91
N LYS A 29 4.15 -15.74 15.45
CA LYS A 29 4.60 -16.12 16.81
C LYS A 29 6.10 -15.92 16.98
N VAL A 30 6.91 -16.32 15.99
CA VAL A 30 8.38 -16.19 16.03
C VAL A 30 8.85 -14.73 16.21
N TYR A 31 8.10 -13.75 15.69
CA TYR A 31 8.38 -12.34 15.96
C TYR A 31 8.04 -11.95 17.41
N SER A 32 6.91 -12.42 17.91
CA SER A 32 6.47 -12.13 19.27
C SER A 32 7.42 -12.76 20.31
N ASP A 33 7.96 -13.91 20.04
CA ASP A 33 8.94 -14.59 20.91
C ASP A 33 10.25 -13.77 21.03
N ILE A 34 10.75 -13.22 19.92
CA ILE A 34 11.91 -12.29 19.96
C ILE A 34 11.62 -11.07 20.84
N VAL A 35 10.42 -10.48 20.69
CA VAL A 35 10.04 -9.29 21.47
C VAL A 35 9.90 -9.61 22.95
N ALA A 36 9.40 -10.79 23.30
CA ALA A 36 9.22 -11.26 24.68
C ALA A 36 10.56 -11.39 25.44
N CYS A 37 11.67 -11.74 24.75
CA CYS A 37 12.99 -11.83 25.37
C CYS A 37 13.45 -10.53 26.02
N ARG A 38 12.95 -9.37 25.57
CA ARG A 38 13.29 -8.04 26.12
C ARG A 38 12.81 -7.86 27.56
N ALA A 39 11.81 -8.60 27.99
CA ALA A 39 11.25 -8.53 29.36
C ALA A 39 12.13 -9.23 30.40
N LEU A 40 13.10 -10.05 30.00
CA LEU A 40 13.99 -10.75 30.91
C LEU A 40 15.02 -9.79 31.51
N ALA A 41 15.03 -9.70 32.85
CA ALA A 41 15.95 -8.81 33.57
C ALA A 41 17.38 -9.38 33.60
N ASP A 42 17.52 -10.71 33.75
CA ASP A 42 18.83 -11.37 33.76
C ASP A 42 19.46 -11.35 32.37
N THR A 43 20.70 -10.89 32.28
CA THR A 43 21.40 -10.69 30.99
C THR A 43 21.73 -12.02 30.31
N ALA A 44 22.10 -13.05 31.07
CA ALA A 44 22.47 -14.34 30.49
C ALA A 44 21.22 -15.05 29.96
N ALA A 45 20.14 -15.08 30.75
CA ALA A 45 18.86 -15.63 30.33
C ALA A 45 18.30 -14.88 29.13
N ARG A 46 18.44 -13.55 29.09
CA ARG A 46 18.00 -12.73 27.95
C ARG A 46 18.78 -13.04 26.67
N LEU A 47 20.11 -13.22 26.76
CA LEU A 47 20.92 -13.60 25.60
C LEU A 47 20.50 -14.97 25.07
N GLN A 48 20.39 -15.98 25.95
CA GLN A 48 19.93 -17.32 25.54
C GLN A 48 18.55 -17.29 24.88
N CYS A 49 17.63 -16.46 25.41
CA CYS A 49 16.31 -16.27 24.82
C CYS A 49 16.40 -15.71 23.41
N PHE A 50 17.21 -14.65 23.20
CA PHE A 50 17.38 -14.07 21.86
C PHE A 50 18.02 -15.06 20.88
N ASP A 51 19.04 -15.80 21.30
CA ASP A 51 19.69 -16.79 20.44
C ASP A 51 18.70 -17.87 20.00
N ALA A 52 17.90 -18.40 20.93
CA ALA A 52 16.87 -19.39 20.63
C ALA A 52 15.76 -18.84 19.73
N ALA A 53 15.31 -17.61 20.00
CA ALA A 53 14.25 -16.96 19.23
C ALA A 53 14.74 -16.57 17.81
N ALA A 54 15.98 -16.12 17.67
CA ALA A 54 16.58 -15.83 16.37
C ALA A 54 16.69 -17.10 15.52
N LYS A 55 17.17 -18.21 16.11
CA LYS A 55 17.20 -19.48 15.41
C LYS A 55 15.83 -19.94 14.96
N ALA A 56 14.82 -19.84 15.83
CA ALA A 56 13.45 -20.20 15.47
C ALA A 56 12.89 -19.33 14.32
N PHE A 57 13.29 -18.05 14.29
CA PHE A 57 12.90 -17.14 13.21
C PHE A 57 13.57 -17.52 11.88
N GLU A 58 14.87 -17.87 11.90
CA GLU A 58 15.59 -18.36 10.72
C GLU A 58 14.97 -19.66 10.20
N ASP A 59 14.75 -20.64 11.09
CA ASP A 59 14.13 -21.93 10.74
C ASP A 59 12.72 -21.72 10.10
N ALA A 60 11.94 -20.77 10.63
CA ALA A 60 10.63 -20.45 10.07
C ALA A 60 10.70 -19.80 8.69
N ALA A 61 11.72 -18.98 8.44
CA ALA A 61 11.96 -18.35 7.14
C ALA A 61 12.43 -19.38 6.10
N GLU A 62 13.38 -20.26 6.46
CA GLU A 62 13.88 -21.34 5.60
C GLU A 62 12.80 -22.34 5.22
N ASN A 63 11.94 -22.70 6.18
CA ASN A 63 10.79 -23.57 5.97
C ASN A 63 9.59 -22.89 5.31
N ARG A 64 9.71 -21.61 4.90
CA ARG A 64 8.66 -20.81 4.26
C ARG A 64 7.38 -20.67 5.10
N GLN A 65 7.48 -20.78 6.42
CA GLN A 65 6.37 -20.54 7.35
C GLN A 65 6.10 -19.04 7.52
N ILE A 66 7.14 -18.21 7.31
CA ILE A 66 7.06 -16.77 7.25
C ILE A 66 7.73 -16.27 5.97
N VAL A 67 7.27 -15.13 5.47
CA VAL A 67 7.87 -14.42 4.33
C VAL A 67 8.23 -13.03 4.79
N MET A 68 9.49 -12.65 4.61
CA MET A 68 9.96 -11.30 4.83
C MET A 68 9.87 -10.53 3.52
N LEU A 69 9.11 -9.44 3.50
CA LEU A 69 8.96 -8.58 2.33
C LEU A 69 9.51 -7.19 2.67
N ASP A 70 10.41 -6.70 1.83
CA ASP A 70 10.84 -5.32 1.88
C ASP A 70 9.74 -4.40 1.31
N GLN A 71 9.51 -3.26 1.95
CA GLN A 71 8.49 -2.29 1.50
C GLN A 71 8.77 -1.76 0.09
N GLY A 72 10.05 -1.64 -0.30
CA GLY A 72 10.43 -1.24 -1.64
C GLY A 72 10.06 -2.28 -2.68
N GLU A 73 10.25 -3.57 -2.36
CA GLU A 73 9.85 -4.67 -3.25
C GLU A 73 8.34 -4.78 -3.37
N VAL A 74 7.62 -4.61 -2.27
CA VAL A 74 6.14 -4.56 -2.29
C VAL A 74 5.65 -3.45 -3.20
N ARG A 75 6.19 -2.22 -3.06
CA ARG A 75 5.83 -1.08 -3.94
C ARG A 75 6.18 -1.36 -5.40
N LYS A 76 7.36 -1.91 -5.67
CA LYS A 76 7.79 -2.27 -7.02
C LYS A 76 6.84 -3.31 -7.64
N THR A 77 6.46 -4.32 -6.87
CA THR A 77 5.51 -5.34 -7.32
C THR A 77 4.13 -4.74 -7.56
N LYS A 78 3.61 -3.91 -6.66
CA LYS A 78 2.35 -3.20 -6.86
C LYS A 78 2.39 -2.36 -8.14
N ARG A 79 3.47 -1.62 -8.35
CA ARG A 79 3.66 -0.81 -9.55
C ARG A 79 3.71 -1.68 -10.82
N SER A 80 4.36 -2.84 -10.78
CA SER A 80 4.42 -3.76 -11.90
C SER A 80 3.07 -4.39 -12.25
N LEU A 81 2.15 -4.42 -11.32
CA LEU A 81 0.79 -4.94 -11.49
C LEU A 81 -0.23 -3.85 -11.86
N PHE A 82 0.17 -2.58 -11.82
CA PHE A 82 -0.71 -1.46 -12.17
C PHE A 82 -1.20 -1.58 -13.63
N GLY A 83 -2.48 -1.48 -13.84
CA GLY A 83 -3.10 -1.62 -15.16
C GLY A 83 -3.62 -3.01 -15.48
N PHE A 84 -3.36 -4.00 -14.63
CA PHE A 84 -4.02 -5.31 -14.72
C PHE A 84 -5.25 -5.38 -13.82
N SER A 85 -6.24 -6.16 -14.24
CA SER A 85 -7.36 -6.53 -13.38
C SER A 85 -6.93 -7.72 -12.52
N LEU A 86 -6.53 -7.46 -11.28
CA LEU A 86 -6.12 -8.52 -10.35
C LEU A 86 -7.33 -8.98 -9.53
N PRO A 87 -7.44 -10.29 -9.26
CA PRO A 87 -8.32 -10.75 -8.19
C PRO A 87 -7.83 -10.18 -6.85
N LYS A 88 -8.76 -9.97 -5.91
CA LYS A 88 -8.40 -9.53 -4.55
C LYS A 88 -7.45 -10.55 -3.93
N ILE A 89 -6.21 -10.17 -3.70
CA ILE A 89 -5.19 -11.04 -3.11
C ILE A 89 -5.04 -10.61 -1.64
N PRO A 90 -5.43 -11.46 -0.66
CA PRO A 90 -5.38 -11.11 0.76
C PRO A 90 -3.99 -10.71 1.27
N PHE A 91 -2.94 -11.12 0.55
CA PHE A 91 -1.54 -10.90 0.94
C PHE A 91 -1.07 -9.43 0.81
N PHE A 92 -1.72 -8.63 -0.01
CA PHE A 92 -1.37 -7.21 -0.19
C PHE A 92 -2.06 -6.28 0.82
N GLY A 93 -2.67 -6.85 1.84
CA GLY A 93 -3.41 -6.15 2.89
C GLY A 93 -4.87 -5.91 2.50
N GLU A 94 -5.74 -5.79 3.49
CA GLU A 94 -7.13 -5.35 3.36
C GLU A 94 -7.21 -3.82 3.14
N SER A 95 -6.20 -3.20 2.54
CA SER A 95 -6.38 -1.86 2.04
C SER A 95 -7.36 -1.95 0.88
N ASP A 96 -8.52 -1.36 1.04
CA ASP A 96 -9.40 -1.12 -0.08
C ASP A 96 -8.53 -0.56 -1.20
N ASP A 97 -8.43 -1.27 -2.33
CA ASP A 97 -7.63 -0.87 -3.51
C ASP A 97 -7.95 0.57 -3.93
N GLU A 98 -9.06 1.11 -3.44
CA GLU A 98 -9.51 2.49 -3.63
C GLU A 98 -8.74 3.51 -2.77
N GLN A 99 -8.06 3.10 -1.69
CA GLN A 99 -7.32 4.03 -0.81
C GLN A 99 -5.80 4.00 -1.04
N ASP A 100 -5.28 2.95 -1.69
CA ASP A 100 -3.85 2.85 -1.99
C ASP A 100 -3.52 3.71 -3.22
N GLU A 101 -2.83 4.83 -3.00
CA GLU A 101 -2.43 5.76 -4.07
C GLU A 101 -1.59 5.09 -5.16
N GLU A 102 -0.86 4.02 -4.82
CA GLU A 102 -0.05 3.26 -5.79
C GLU A 102 -0.91 2.45 -6.77
N PHE A 103 -2.15 2.12 -6.39
CA PHE A 103 -3.12 1.50 -7.29
C PHE A 103 -4.01 2.51 -8.03
N LYS A 104 -4.05 3.77 -7.57
CA LYS A 104 -4.81 4.84 -8.21
C LYS A 104 -4.05 5.47 -9.37
N GLN A 105 -2.74 5.61 -9.24
CA GLN A 105 -1.93 6.30 -10.24
C GLN A 105 -0.48 5.85 -10.27
N VAL A 106 0.13 5.99 -11.44
CA VAL A 106 1.57 5.83 -11.65
C VAL A 106 2.10 7.09 -12.31
N GLU A 107 3.21 7.60 -11.79
CA GLU A 107 3.89 8.80 -12.31
C GLU A 107 5.31 8.45 -12.77
N GLY A 108 5.84 9.24 -13.67
CA GLY A 108 7.20 9.08 -14.15
C GLY A 108 7.48 9.88 -15.41
N GLU A 109 8.46 9.40 -16.17
CA GLU A 109 8.83 9.93 -17.47
C GLU A 109 8.60 8.87 -18.55
N LEU A 110 8.06 9.29 -19.70
CA LEU A 110 7.83 8.39 -20.83
C LEU A 110 9.16 7.87 -21.39
N ALA A 111 9.22 6.59 -21.66
CA ALA A 111 10.35 5.94 -22.34
C ALA A 111 9.85 5.08 -23.52
N GLY A 112 10.73 4.77 -24.45
CA GLY A 112 10.41 3.90 -25.58
C GLY A 112 9.18 4.34 -26.37
N VAL A 113 8.97 5.66 -26.52
CA VAL A 113 7.81 6.21 -27.22
C VAL A 113 7.93 5.91 -28.72
N GLN A 114 6.93 5.24 -29.28
CA GLN A 114 6.81 4.88 -30.68
C GLN A 114 5.46 5.35 -31.22
N ALA A 115 5.48 6.02 -32.35
CA ALA A 115 4.28 6.35 -33.08
C ALA A 115 3.71 5.08 -33.76
N MET A 116 2.41 4.92 -33.65
CA MET A 116 1.65 3.83 -34.27
C MET A 116 0.72 4.38 -35.35
N GLY A 117 0.20 3.52 -36.18
CA GLY A 117 -0.80 3.93 -37.18
C GLY A 117 -2.02 4.61 -36.55
N GLY A 118 -2.60 5.57 -37.30
CA GLY A 118 -3.80 6.29 -36.86
C GLY A 118 -3.59 7.29 -35.70
N GLY A 119 -2.39 7.88 -35.62
CA GLY A 119 -2.10 8.91 -34.60
C GLY A 119 -1.99 8.38 -33.17
N ARG A 120 -1.86 7.08 -32.99
CA ARG A 120 -1.68 6.44 -31.69
C ARG A 120 -0.21 6.30 -31.34
N TYR A 121 0.05 6.08 -30.05
CA TYR A 121 1.40 5.88 -29.53
C TYR A 121 1.46 4.65 -28.63
N GLN A 122 2.61 3.99 -28.66
CA GLN A 122 3.03 3.03 -27.67
C GLN A 122 4.19 3.63 -26.86
N PHE A 123 4.27 3.34 -25.59
CA PHE A 123 5.34 3.83 -24.71
C PHE A 123 5.53 2.88 -23.53
N THR A 124 6.71 2.95 -22.94
CA THR A 124 7.06 2.15 -21.75
C THR A 124 7.05 3.03 -20.52
N VAL A 125 6.53 2.48 -19.43
CA VAL A 125 6.55 3.06 -18.10
C VAL A 125 7.44 2.20 -17.22
N LYS A 126 8.47 2.81 -16.63
CA LYS A 126 9.41 2.09 -15.74
C LYS A 126 8.65 1.37 -14.62
N ASP A 127 8.92 0.09 -14.48
CA ASP A 127 8.31 -0.82 -13.49
C ASP A 127 6.78 -0.97 -13.62
N ALA A 128 6.15 -0.42 -14.66
CA ALA A 128 4.71 -0.51 -14.90
C ALA A 128 4.34 -0.93 -16.34
N GLY A 129 5.30 -1.49 -17.09
CA GLY A 129 5.08 -2.16 -18.37
C GLY A 129 4.84 -1.24 -19.56
N THR A 130 4.27 -1.81 -20.61
CA THR A 130 4.03 -1.14 -21.90
C THR A 130 2.58 -0.72 -22.02
N TRP A 131 2.37 0.48 -22.55
CA TRP A 131 1.07 1.12 -22.66
C TRP A 131 0.83 1.63 -24.08
N GLN A 132 -0.42 1.69 -24.48
CA GLN A 132 -0.85 2.25 -25.76
C GLN A 132 -1.97 3.25 -25.57
N THR A 133 -1.98 4.33 -26.35
CA THR A 133 -3.17 5.18 -26.48
C THR A 133 -4.26 4.40 -27.20
N THR A 134 -5.51 4.52 -26.72
CA THR A 134 -6.67 3.82 -27.32
C THR A 134 -7.25 4.58 -28.51
N GLU A 135 -6.94 5.86 -28.61
CA GLU A 135 -7.41 6.78 -29.63
C GLU A 135 -6.26 7.61 -30.20
N ALA A 136 -6.49 8.31 -31.31
CA ALA A 136 -5.52 9.25 -31.86
C ALA A 136 -5.22 10.34 -30.85
N SER A 137 -3.94 10.55 -30.58
CA SER A 137 -3.49 11.58 -29.65
C SER A 137 -3.25 12.89 -30.40
N TRP A 138 -3.85 13.95 -29.93
CA TRP A 138 -3.56 15.32 -30.37
C TRP A 138 -2.27 15.88 -29.74
N LEU A 139 -1.73 15.21 -28.72
CA LEU A 139 -0.41 15.49 -28.15
C LEU A 139 0.65 14.63 -28.83
N ILE A 140 1.76 15.26 -29.18
CA ILE A 140 2.96 14.55 -29.64
C ILE A 140 3.68 14.01 -28.41
N LEU A 141 3.65 12.68 -28.23
CA LEU A 141 4.36 12.03 -27.14
C LEU A 141 5.84 11.87 -27.52
N LYS A 142 6.72 12.14 -26.54
CA LYS A 142 8.18 12.03 -26.68
C LYS A 142 8.77 11.43 -25.39
N ASN A 143 9.94 10.79 -25.52
CA ASN A 143 10.70 10.32 -24.36
C ASN A 143 11.02 11.51 -23.43
N GLY A 144 11.06 11.25 -22.12
CA GLY A 144 11.36 12.23 -21.09
C GLY A 144 10.18 13.14 -20.71
N LEU A 145 9.01 13.03 -21.35
CA LEU A 145 7.84 13.77 -20.90
C LEU A 145 7.36 13.23 -19.56
N LYS A 146 7.22 14.11 -18.58
CA LYS A 146 6.60 13.78 -17.29
C LYS A 146 5.13 13.50 -17.48
N PHE A 147 4.68 12.41 -16.91
CA PHE A 147 3.31 11.95 -17.02
C PHE A 147 2.76 11.44 -15.68
N LYS A 148 1.46 11.28 -15.66
CA LYS A 148 0.71 10.58 -14.63
C LYS A 148 -0.33 9.70 -15.33
N ILE A 149 -0.35 8.39 -15.06
CA ILE A 149 -1.44 7.50 -15.47
C ILE A 149 -2.35 7.32 -14.26
N LYS A 150 -3.61 7.70 -14.42
CA LYS A 150 -4.65 7.55 -13.40
C LYS A 150 -5.62 6.45 -13.78
N ARG A 151 -6.04 5.68 -12.80
CA ARG A 151 -7.18 4.78 -12.94
C ARG A 151 -8.45 5.63 -12.99
N GLY A 152 -9.23 5.44 -14.02
CA GLY A 152 -10.56 6.06 -14.16
C GLY A 152 -11.67 5.09 -13.76
N ALA A 153 -12.91 5.53 -13.89
CA ALA A 153 -14.06 4.68 -13.66
C ALA A 153 -14.07 3.47 -14.60
N VAL A 154 -14.66 2.36 -14.14
CA VAL A 154 -14.90 1.14 -14.93
C VAL A 154 -13.63 0.55 -15.56
N GLY A 155 -12.50 0.57 -14.81
CA GLY A 155 -11.25 -0.07 -15.28
C GLY A 155 -10.55 0.63 -16.44
N SER A 156 -10.92 1.87 -16.77
CA SER A 156 -10.22 2.70 -17.76
C SER A 156 -8.96 3.34 -17.15
N TYR A 157 -8.03 3.74 -18.04
CA TYR A 157 -6.83 4.47 -17.62
C TYR A 157 -6.65 5.74 -18.46
N MET A 158 -6.17 6.79 -17.81
CA MET A 158 -5.95 8.09 -18.41
C MET A 158 -4.49 8.51 -18.24
N LEU A 159 -3.77 8.66 -19.34
CA LEU A 159 -2.47 9.30 -19.37
C LEU A 159 -2.66 10.81 -19.31
N VAL A 160 -2.15 11.44 -18.27
CA VAL A 160 -2.20 12.89 -18.08
C VAL A 160 -0.81 13.46 -18.25
N ILE A 161 -0.67 14.39 -19.19
CA ILE A 161 0.55 15.17 -19.41
C ILE A 161 0.17 16.64 -19.30
N LYS A 162 0.77 17.34 -18.32
CA LYS A 162 0.33 18.69 -17.93
C LYS A 162 -1.18 18.67 -17.57
N ASN A 163 -2.00 19.36 -18.33
CA ASN A 163 -3.46 19.45 -18.10
C ASN A 163 -4.26 18.65 -19.16
N SER A 164 -3.62 17.78 -19.90
CA SER A 164 -4.23 17.06 -21.03
C SER A 164 -4.29 15.57 -20.73
N GLY A 165 -5.46 14.98 -20.92
CA GLY A 165 -5.72 13.56 -20.68
C GLY A 165 -5.94 12.80 -21.99
N ILE A 166 -5.33 11.62 -22.11
CA ILE A 166 -5.48 10.72 -23.23
C ILE A 166 -5.80 9.33 -22.68
N ARG A 167 -6.79 8.66 -23.22
CA ARG A 167 -7.10 7.28 -22.83
C ARG A 167 -6.00 6.33 -23.24
N VAL A 168 -5.60 5.48 -22.32
CA VAL A 168 -4.58 4.47 -22.53
C VAL A 168 -5.02 3.11 -22.01
N LYS A 169 -4.40 2.07 -22.53
CA LYS A 169 -4.53 0.70 -22.02
C LYS A 169 -3.14 0.11 -21.85
N ARG A 170 -3.00 -0.75 -20.87
CA ARG A 170 -1.80 -1.57 -20.72
C ARG A 170 -1.84 -2.69 -21.76
N VAL A 171 -0.69 -3.03 -22.32
CA VAL A 171 -0.56 -4.10 -23.34
C VAL A 171 0.44 -5.16 -22.93
N ASN A 172 1.31 -4.82 -21.96
CA ASN A 172 2.28 -5.79 -21.40
C ASN A 172 2.81 -5.31 -20.04
#